data_6d2f649bb80793043f181238de4f217e
#
_entry.id   6d2f649bb80793043f181238de4f217e
#
_cell.length_a   1.000
_cell.length_b   1.000
_cell.length_c   1.000
_cell.angle_alpha   90.00
_cell.angle_beta   90.00
_cell.angle_gamma   90.00
#
_symmetry.space_group_name_H-M   'P 1'
#
loop_
_entity.id
_entity.type
_entity.pdbx_description
1 polymer ?
#
loop_
_entity_poly.entity_id
_entity_poly.type
_entity_poly.pdbx_seq_one_letter_code
_entity_poly.pdbx_strand_id
1 'polypeptide(L)'
;MMFSSLFSDPLAVGSAAPDFSAADDSGRTVTLKGLRGKFVVLVFYPGDDTPGCTKQLCEFRDNWSAAKSLGVEVFGVNPQSAGKHTKFRSKFNFPFPLLVDEGRKIAQAYNASGLIVKRTVYLIGRDGVILFARRGMPPPSEVMAAAK
;
A
#
# COMPACT_ATOMS: atom_id res chain seq x y z
N MET A 1 -2.36 -24.48 -8.38
CA MET A 1 -3.64 -24.65 -9.08
C MET A 1 -3.82 -23.55 -10.12
N MET A 2 -4.25 -23.92 -11.30
CA MET A 2 -4.42 -22.99 -12.42
C MET A 2 -5.48 -21.93 -12.15
N PHE A 3 -6.52 -22.28 -11.42
CA PHE A 3 -7.60 -21.33 -11.12
C PHE A 3 -7.16 -20.19 -10.21
N SER A 4 -6.30 -20.43 -9.24
CA SER A 4 -5.83 -19.36 -8.36
C SER A 4 -4.97 -18.36 -9.14
N SER A 5 -4.22 -18.77 -10.16
CA SER A 5 -3.46 -17.81 -10.97
C SER A 5 -4.36 -16.97 -11.86
N LEU A 6 -5.51 -17.49 -12.31
CA LEU A 6 -6.48 -16.73 -13.12
C LEU A 6 -7.22 -15.67 -12.31
N PHE A 7 -7.58 -16.00 -11.08
CA PHE A 7 -8.35 -15.10 -10.20
C PHE A 7 -7.47 -14.40 -9.17
N SER A 8 -6.22 -14.73 -9.14
CA SER A 8 -5.12 -14.18 -8.35
C SER A 8 -5.53 -13.55 -7.02
N ASP A 9 -5.53 -14.39 -5.99
CA ASP A 9 -5.69 -13.92 -4.62
C ASP A 9 -4.49 -13.04 -4.23
N PRO A 10 -4.63 -12.20 -3.19
CA PRO A 10 -3.48 -11.55 -2.59
C PRO A 10 -2.47 -12.58 -2.10
N LEU A 11 -1.23 -12.16 -1.88
CA LEU A 11 -0.23 -13.01 -1.27
C LEU A 11 -0.72 -13.48 0.11
N ALA A 12 -0.32 -14.69 0.50
CA ALA A 12 -0.81 -15.32 1.72
C ALA A 12 -0.29 -14.62 2.97
N VAL A 13 -1.15 -14.45 3.97
CA VAL A 13 -0.75 -14.09 5.32
C VAL A 13 0.22 -15.16 5.85
N GLY A 14 1.30 -14.73 6.47
CA GLY A 14 2.36 -15.63 6.95
C GLY A 14 3.51 -15.79 5.98
N SER A 15 3.37 -15.35 4.73
CA SER A 15 4.46 -15.39 3.76
C SER A 15 5.35 -14.15 3.88
N ALA A 16 6.59 -14.27 3.40
CA ALA A 16 7.51 -13.15 3.36
C ALA A 16 7.03 -12.12 2.34
N ALA A 17 6.96 -10.86 2.75
CA ALA A 17 6.61 -9.78 1.83
C ALA A 17 7.76 -9.56 0.84
N PRO A 18 7.48 -9.47 -0.47
CA PRO A 18 8.50 -9.19 -1.47
C PRO A 18 9.21 -7.86 -1.19
N ASP A 19 10.52 -7.86 -1.34
CA ASP A 19 11.33 -6.66 -1.21
C ASP A 19 11.02 -5.69 -2.34
N PHE A 20 11.21 -4.40 -2.09
CA PHE A 20 11.05 -3.39 -3.13
C PHE A 20 11.94 -2.18 -2.83
N SER A 21 12.16 -1.41 -3.87
CA SER A 21 12.80 -0.10 -3.81
C SER A 21 12.06 0.82 -4.77
N ALA A 22 11.57 1.94 -4.28
CA ALA A 22 10.83 2.89 -5.11
C ALA A 22 11.00 4.31 -4.57
N ALA A 23 10.89 5.30 -5.45
CA ALA A 23 10.82 6.70 -5.03
C ALA A 23 9.41 7.01 -4.53
N ASP A 24 9.32 7.87 -3.52
CA ASP A 24 8.04 8.45 -3.13
C ASP A 24 7.77 9.73 -3.92
N ASP A 25 6.66 10.39 -3.62
CA ASP A 25 6.24 11.61 -4.30
C ASP A 25 7.23 12.78 -4.12
N SER A 26 8.07 12.74 -3.08
CA SER A 26 9.09 13.78 -2.84
C SER A 26 10.46 13.42 -3.42
N GLY A 27 10.57 12.28 -4.09
CA GLY A 27 11.85 11.81 -4.66
C GLY A 27 12.70 11.00 -3.68
N ARG A 28 12.23 10.76 -2.48
CA ARG A 28 12.96 9.98 -1.49
C ARG A 28 12.83 8.49 -1.81
N THR A 29 13.95 7.76 -1.76
CA THR A 29 13.92 6.31 -1.98
C THR A 29 13.41 5.59 -0.73
N VAL A 30 12.43 4.71 -0.93
CA VAL A 30 11.84 3.87 0.11
C VAL A 30 12.11 2.41 -0.23
N THR A 31 12.64 1.66 0.72
CA THR A 31 12.87 0.21 0.56
C THR A 31 12.19 -0.52 1.70
N LEU A 32 11.70 -1.73 1.41
CA LEU A 32 11.08 -2.53 2.47
C LEU A 32 12.10 -2.88 3.55
N LYS A 33 13.34 -3.20 3.16
CA LYS A 33 14.42 -3.48 4.13
C LYS A 33 14.64 -2.31 5.08
N GLY A 34 14.57 -1.09 4.58
CA GLY A 34 14.75 0.12 5.40
C GLY A 34 13.64 0.34 6.40
N LEU A 35 12.52 -0.36 6.25
CA LEU A 35 11.37 -0.24 7.14
C LEU A 35 11.28 -1.37 8.19
N ARG A 36 12.28 -2.22 8.27
CA ARG A 36 12.33 -3.28 9.29
C ARG A 36 12.21 -2.68 10.70
N GLY A 37 11.45 -3.35 11.55
CA GLY A 37 11.15 -2.87 12.89
C GLY A 37 9.88 -2.03 12.97
N LYS A 38 9.29 -1.70 11.84
CA LYS A 38 8.01 -0.99 11.74
C LYS A 38 6.96 -1.86 11.06
N PHE A 39 5.70 -1.62 11.40
CA PHE A 39 4.61 -2.17 10.60
C PHE A 39 4.44 -1.30 9.36
N VAL A 40 4.17 -1.94 8.22
CA VAL A 40 4.05 -1.24 6.93
C VAL A 40 2.71 -1.59 6.30
N VAL A 41 1.90 -0.58 5.97
CA VAL A 41 0.68 -0.74 5.19
C VAL A 41 0.96 -0.28 3.78
N LEU A 42 0.69 -1.16 2.80
CA LEU A 42 0.74 -0.81 1.39
C LEU A 42 -0.70 -0.80 0.86
N VAL A 43 -1.12 0.34 0.34
CA VAL A 43 -2.44 0.50 -0.26
C VAL A 43 -2.25 0.60 -1.77
N PHE A 44 -2.53 -0.50 -2.49
CA PHE A 44 -2.50 -0.51 -3.95
C PHE A 44 -3.83 0.02 -4.46
N TYR A 45 -3.79 1.07 -5.28
CA TYR A 45 -4.99 1.70 -5.82
C TYR A 45 -4.79 2.09 -7.29
N PRO A 46 -5.87 2.11 -8.12
CA PRO A 46 -5.70 2.29 -9.56
C PRO A 46 -5.26 3.68 -10.01
N GLY A 47 -5.66 4.74 -9.35
CA GLY A 47 -5.33 6.07 -9.84
C GLY A 47 -5.56 7.20 -8.86
N ASP A 48 -4.68 8.20 -8.95
CA ASP A 48 -4.75 9.40 -8.14
C ASP A 48 -6.00 10.22 -8.49
N ASP A 49 -6.61 10.81 -7.47
CA ASP A 49 -7.72 11.74 -7.59
C ASP A 49 -8.95 11.14 -8.29
N THR A 50 -9.15 9.83 -8.18
CA THR A 50 -10.39 9.18 -8.57
C THR A 50 -11.29 9.04 -7.34
N PRO A 51 -12.64 9.03 -7.49
CA PRO A 51 -13.53 9.05 -6.32
C PRO A 51 -13.30 7.92 -5.32
N GLY A 52 -13.19 6.69 -5.79
CA GLY A 52 -12.98 5.53 -4.91
C GLY A 52 -11.62 5.54 -4.23
N CYS A 53 -10.56 5.89 -4.97
CA CYS A 53 -9.21 5.94 -4.44
C CYS A 53 -9.06 7.08 -3.44
N THR A 54 -9.67 8.23 -3.72
CA THR A 54 -9.68 9.36 -2.81
C THR A 54 -10.35 8.99 -1.50
N LYS A 55 -11.51 8.35 -1.57
CA LYS A 55 -12.24 7.90 -0.38
C LYS A 55 -11.38 6.96 0.47
N GLN A 56 -10.77 5.98 -0.16
CA GLN A 56 -9.94 4.98 0.53
C GLN A 56 -8.76 5.64 1.26
N LEU A 57 -8.00 6.49 0.57
CA LEU A 57 -6.84 7.13 1.18
C LEU A 57 -7.24 8.17 2.23
N CYS A 58 -8.37 8.83 2.07
CA CYS A 58 -8.90 9.74 3.09
C CYS A 58 -9.26 8.99 4.37
N GLU A 59 -9.75 7.75 4.27
CA GLU A 59 -10.03 6.94 5.46
C GLU A 59 -8.74 6.63 6.22
N PHE A 60 -7.65 6.31 5.52
CA PHE A 60 -6.33 6.15 6.17
C PHE A 60 -5.81 7.45 6.76
N ARG A 61 -6.00 8.57 6.07
CA ARG A 61 -5.64 9.90 6.61
C ARG A 61 -6.38 10.17 7.92
N ASP A 62 -7.68 9.90 7.96
CA ASP A 62 -8.51 10.19 9.11
C ASP A 62 -8.19 9.28 10.30
N ASN A 63 -7.52 8.15 10.06
CA ASN A 63 -7.09 7.22 11.09
C ASN A 63 -5.57 7.27 11.35
N TRP A 64 -4.91 8.32 10.88
CA TRP A 64 -3.45 8.43 10.95
C TRP A 64 -2.89 8.42 12.37
N SER A 65 -3.58 9.07 13.31
CA SER A 65 -3.12 9.11 14.71
C SER A 65 -3.02 7.71 15.31
N ALA A 66 -4.00 6.85 15.02
CA ALA A 66 -4.00 5.47 15.49
C ALA A 66 -2.85 4.68 14.85
N ALA A 67 -2.60 4.88 13.55
CA ALA A 67 -1.49 4.23 12.86
C ALA A 67 -0.15 4.63 13.48
N LYS A 68 0.05 5.93 13.69
CA LYS A 68 1.30 6.44 14.29
C LYS A 68 1.54 5.85 15.68
N SER A 69 0.52 5.78 16.52
CA SER A 69 0.68 5.26 17.88
C SER A 69 1.01 3.78 17.90
N LEU A 70 0.67 3.04 16.85
CA LEU A 70 1.03 1.62 16.70
C LEU A 70 2.38 1.40 16.00
N GLY A 71 3.05 2.47 15.57
CA GLY A 71 4.28 2.35 14.80
C GLY A 71 4.06 1.84 13.38
N VAL A 72 2.92 2.20 12.79
CA VAL A 72 2.55 1.80 11.41
C VAL A 72 2.89 2.91 10.44
N GLU A 73 3.66 2.57 9.39
CA GLU A 73 3.91 3.44 8.25
C GLU A 73 2.93 3.07 7.14
N VAL A 74 2.30 4.07 6.52
CA VAL A 74 1.33 3.87 5.44
C VAL A 74 1.89 4.43 4.14
N PHE A 75 1.73 3.68 3.06
CA PHE A 75 2.13 4.12 1.72
C PHE A 75 1.02 3.82 0.73
N GLY A 76 0.62 4.82 -0.06
CA GLY A 76 -0.16 4.58 -1.26
C GLY A 76 0.77 4.14 -2.39
N VAL A 77 0.32 3.22 -3.23
CA VAL A 77 1.16 2.64 -4.29
C VAL A 77 0.38 2.58 -5.60
N ASN A 78 0.88 3.27 -6.62
CA ASN A 78 0.43 3.06 -8.00
C ASN A 78 1.48 3.58 -8.99
N PRO A 79 1.34 3.31 -10.31
CA PRO A 79 2.39 3.64 -11.28
C PRO A 79 2.36 5.08 -11.78
N GLN A 80 1.50 5.95 -11.27
CA GLN A 80 1.45 7.33 -11.75
C GLN A 80 2.66 8.13 -11.28
N SER A 81 2.92 9.25 -11.94
CA SER A 81 4.14 10.04 -11.74
C SER A 81 4.21 10.71 -10.37
N ALA A 82 5.43 11.07 -9.96
CA ALA A 82 5.65 11.83 -8.74
C ALA A 82 4.87 13.15 -8.75
N GLY A 83 4.76 13.82 -9.90
CA GLY A 83 4.00 15.05 -10.01
C GLY A 83 2.52 14.88 -9.74
N LYS A 84 1.91 13.83 -10.26
CA LYS A 84 0.51 13.49 -9.97
C LYS A 84 0.32 13.13 -8.50
N HIS A 85 1.23 12.35 -7.95
CA HIS A 85 1.21 11.97 -6.53
C HIS A 85 1.30 13.20 -5.62
N THR A 86 2.19 14.13 -5.95
CA THR A 86 2.35 15.36 -5.17
C THR A 86 1.07 16.18 -5.16
N LYS A 87 0.42 16.32 -6.32
CA LYS A 87 -0.85 17.06 -6.42
C LYS A 87 -1.95 16.38 -5.63
N PHE A 88 -2.06 15.07 -5.74
CA PHE A 88 -3.08 14.29 -5.03
C PHE A 88 -2.86 14.38 -3.52
N ARG A 89 -1.63 14.16 -3.07
CA ARG A 89 -1.26 14.25 -1.66
C ARG A 89 -1.57 15.63 -1.07
N SER A 90 -1.19 16.70 -1.78
CA SER A 90 -1.45 18.07 -1.33
C SER A 90 -2.94 18.39 -1.29
N LYS A 91 -3.67 17.98 -2.31
CA LYS A 91 -5.11 18.28 -2.42
C LYS A 91 -5.90 17.75 -1.23
N PHE A 92 -5.55 16.58 -0.73
CA PHE A 92 -6.29 15.92 0.35
C PHE A 92 -5.50 15.86 1.67
N ASN A 93 -4.33 16.47 1.74
CA ASN A 93 -3.50 16.52 2.93
C ASN A 93 -3.17 15.15 3.49
N PHE A 94 -2.76 14.21 2.64
CA PHE A 94 -2.33 12.90 3.11
C PHE A 94 -1.02 13.03 3.90
N PRO A 95 -0.97 12.57 5.15
CA PRO A 95 0.25 12.64 5.96
C PRO A 95 1.28 11.56 5.61
N PHE A 96 0.93 10.63 4.74
CA PHE A 96 1.78 9.53 4.32
C PHE A 96 2.23 9.71 2.87
N PRO A 97 3.40 9.16 2.51
CA PRO A 97 3.91 9.23 1.14
C PRO A 97 3.13 8.36 0.17
N LEU A 98 3.22 8.72 -1.12
CA LEU A 98 2.72 7.90 -2.21
C LEU A 98 3.91 7.41 -3.01
N LEU A 99 4.03 6.09 -3.20
CA LEU A 99 5.14 5.49 -3.93
C LEU A 99 4.87 5.51 -5.43
N VAL A 100 5.90 5.84 -6.20
CA VAL A 100 5.88 5.78 -7.67
C VAL A 100 6.27 4.37 -8.07
N ASP A 101 5.30 3.55 -8.42
CA ASP A 101 5.52 2.14 -8.82
C ASP A 101 5.74 2.05 -10.33
N GLU A 102 6.93 2.42 -10.78
CA GLU A 102 7.27 2.37 -12.20
C GLU A 102 7.07 0.99 -12.78
N GLY A 103 6.31 0.92 -13.89
CA GLY A 103 6.07 -0.33 -14.58
C GLY A 103 5.27 -1.33 -13.76
N ARG A 104 4.64 -0.91 -12.67
CA ARG A 104 3.87 -1.77 -11.77
C ARG A 104 4.71 -2.91 -11.16
N LYS A 105 5.99 -2.68 -10.96
CA LYS A 105 6.89 -3.73 -10.43
C LYS A 105 6.46 -4.21 -9.05
N ILE A 106 6.11 -3.29 -8.17
CA ILE A 106 5.65 -3.63 -6.81
C ILE A 106 4.29 -4.32 -6.90
N ALA A 107 3.37 -3.77 -7.68
CA ALA A 107 2.05 -4.36 -7.86
C ALA A 107 2.15 -5.79 -8.39
N GLN A 108 3.05 -6.06 -9.36
CA GLN A 108 3.27 -7.40 -9.88
C GLN A 108 3.78 -8.35 -8.80
N ALA A 109 4.77 -7.90 -8.03
CA ALA A 109 5.34 -8.72 -6.96
C ALA A 109 4.31 -9.06 -5.87
N TYR A 110 3.34 -8.18 -5.64
CA TYR A 110 2.32 -8.34 -4.61
C TYR A 110 0.97 -8.82 -5.15
N ASN A 111 0.94 -9.36 -6.37
CA ASN A 111 -0.28 -9.85 -7.03
C ASN A 111 -1.41 -8.80 -7.10
N ALA A 112 -1.02 -7.53 -7.24
CA ALA A 112 -1.97 -6.42 -7.34
C ALA A 112 -2.01 -5.81 -8.74
N SER A 113 -1.44 -6.48 -9.74
CA SER A 113 -1.45 -6.02 -11.13
C SER A 113 -2.41 -6.86 -11.97
N GLY A 114 -3.21 -6.19 -12.79
CA GLY A 114 -4.12 -6.81 -13.76
C GLY A 114 -4.20 -5.91 -14.98
N LEU A 115 -5.37 -5.76 -15.59
CA LEU A 115 -5.56 -4.75 -16.64
C LEU A 115 -5.28 -3.35 -16.08
N ILE A 116 -5.69 -3.14 -14.85
CA ILE A 116 -5.30 -1.98 -14.02
C ILE A 116 -4.76 -2.52 -12.71
N VAL A 117 -4.23 -1.65 -11.86
CA VAL A 117 -3.84 -2.03 -10.50
C VAL A 117 -5.08 -2.54 -9.76
N LYS A 118 -4.97 -3.73 -9.18
CA LYS A 118 -6.04 -4.32 -8.37
C LYS A 118 -6.00 -3.72 -6.99
N ARG A 119 -7.10 -3.09 -6.59
CA ARG A 119 -7.21 -2.49 -5.26
C ARG A 119 -6.97 -3.55 -4.18
N THR A 120 -5.88 -3.38 -3.42
CA THR A 120 -5.45 -4.38 -2.44
C THR A 120 -4.76 -3.66 -1.28
N VAL A 121 -4.96 -4.14 -0.06
CA VAL A 121 -4.28 -3.62 1.12
C VAL A 121 -3.51 -4.73 1.80
N TYR A 122 -2.24 -4.47 2.09
CA TYR A 122 -1.38 -5.36 2.87
C TYR A 122 -0.93 -4.67 4.15
N LEU A 123 -0.84 -5.42 5.24
CA LEU A 123 -0.09 -5.04 6.41
C LEU A 123 1.09 -5.99 6.55
N ILE A 124 2.29 -5.43 6.64
CA ILE A 124 3.55 -6.18 6.76
C ILE A 124 4.06 -5.97 8.18
N GLY A 125 4.44 -7.06 8.84
CA GLY A 125 4.96 -7.03 10.19
C GLY A 125 6.39 -6.49 10.28
N ARG A 126 6.85 -6.28 11.49
CA ARG A 126 8.19 -5.73 11.78
C ARG A 126 9.32 -6.58 11.23
N ASP A 127 9.08 -7.86 11.06
CA ASP A 127 10.04 -8.85 10.52
C ASP A 127 9.89 -9.07 9.01
N GLY A 128 8.99 -8.33 8.34
CA GLY A 128 8.77 -8.45 6.91
C GLY A 128 7.79 -9.55 6.51
N VAL A 129 7.02 -10.10 7.44
CA VAL A 129 6.01 -11.13 7.16
C VAL A 129 4.64 -10.47 7.00
N ILE A 130 3.87 -10.91 6.01
CA ILE A 130 2.53 -10.38 5.76
C ILE A 130 1.59 -10.81 6.89
N LEU A 131 0.94 -9.84 7.53
CA LEU A 131 -0.01 -10.06 8.62
C LEU A 131 -1.45 -9.89 8.19
N PHE A 132 -1.71 -9.15 7.10
CA PHE A 132 -3.04 -8.87 6.59
C PHE A 132 -2.95 -8.68 5.07
N ALA A 133 -3.91 -9.23 4.34
CA ALA A 133 -3.98 -9.09 2.89
C ALA A 133 -5.43 -9.19 2.45
N ARG A 134 -5.93 -8.14 1.77
CA ARG A 134 -7.32 -8.14 1.31
C ARG A 134 -7.50 -7.26 0.08
N ARG A 135 -8.26 -7.74 -0.89
CA ARG A 135 -8.73 -6.95 -2.03
C ARG A 135 -9.79 -5.95 -1.55
N GLY A 136 -9.89 -4.84 -2.26
CA GLY A 136 -10.92 -3.83 -2.03
C GLY A 136 -10.50 -2.77 -1.03
N MET A 137 -11.45 -2.32 -0.23
CA MET A 137 -11.27 -1.19 0.68
C MET A 137 -11.58 -1.60 2.12
N PRO A 138 -10.74 -2.48 2.74
CA PRO A 138 -10.96 -2.82 4.14
C PRO A 138 -10.86 -1.55 5.01
N PRO A 139 -11.68 -1.44 6.06
CA PRO A 139 -11.57 -0.29 6.96
C PRO A 139 -10.17 -0.22 7.59
N PRO A 140 -9.58 0.97 7.72
CA PRO A 140 -8.25 1.09 8.36
C PRO A 140 -8.18 0.47 9.76
N SER A 141 -9.25 0.56 10.54
CA SER A 141 -9.29 -0.06 11.86
C SER A 141 -9.10 -1.58 11.81
N GLU A 142 -9.67 -2.23 10.81
CA GLU A 142 -9.51 -3.67 10.62
C GLU A 142 -8.09 -4.04 10.24
N VAL A 143 -7.48 -3.25 9.36
CA VAL A 143 -6.07 -3.42 8.97
C VAL A 143 -5.16 -3.25 10.19
N MET A 144 -5.37 -2.18 10.96
CA MET A 144 -4.55 -1.87 12.13
C MET A 144 -4.70 -2.91 13.24
N ALA A 145 -5.85 -3.56 13.34
CA ALA A 145 -6.07 -4.61 14.35
C ALA A 145 -5.13 -5.79 14.17
N ALA A 146 -4.58 -5.99 12.98
CA ALA A 146 -3.61 -7.06 12.70
C ALA A 146 -2.18 -6.67 13.09
N ALA A 147 -1.92 -5.42 13.47
CA ALA A 147 -0.61 -4.93 13.88
C ALA A 147 -0.31 -5.36 15.32
N LYS A 148 0.35 -6.49 15.45
CA LYS A 148 0.67 -7.07 16.77
C LYS A 148 2.11 -7.53 16.86
#